data_667d6448939e6a41fed75c4a1c7451ea
#
_entry.id   667d6448939e6a41fed75c4a1c7451ea
#
_cell.length_a   1.000
_cell.length_b   1.000
_cell.length_c   1.000
_cell.angle_alpha   90.00
_cell.angle_beta   90.00
_cell.angle_gamma   90.00
#
_symmetry.space_group_name_H-M   'P 1'
#
loop_
_entity.id
_entity.type
_entity.pdbx_description
1 polymer ?
#
loop_
_entity_poly.entity_id
_entity_poly.type
_entity_poly.pdbx_seq_one_letter_code
_entity_poly.pdbx_strand_id
1 'polypeptide(L)'
;MDVYLIRHGETVYNKLKKYQGQQEIPLSPEGREALRPAGFVPDQVYVSPLGRARETAEILFPGVKQIPVPGIMEMCFGKFEGQSYEDMEHDPVYVDWISRDAKGRCPGGESKTEFTQRVVQAMQQLVEIGLKTPEKPLVIVAHGGTQMAAMEAMGRPAEDYYSWCAPNGCGYRLTVDPEKWAAGEHILPLAEKICCTKQAHTW
;
A
#
# COMPACT_ATOMS: atom_id res chain seq x y z
N MET A 1 -19.67 2.60 3.33
CA MET A 1 -18.63 1.98 4.20
C MET A 1 -17.33 2.72 4.05
N ASP A 2 -16.65 3.03 5.17
CA ASP A 2 -15.31 3.64 5.13
C ASP A 2 -14.22 2.57 4.95
N VAL A 3 -13.24 2.88 4.10
CA VAL A 3 -12.05 2.03 3.86
C VAL A 3 -10.81 2.88 4.12
N TYR A 4 -9.95 2.41 5.02
CA TYR A 4 -8.66 3.03 5.31
C TYR A 4 -7.55 2.22 4.64
N LEU A 5 -6.84 2.82 3.69
CA LEU A 5 -5.70 2.22 2.99
C LEU A 5 -4.43 2.97 3.38
N ILE A 6 -3.63 2.37 4.27
CA ILE A 6 -2.49 3.02 4.93
C ILE A 6 -1.18 2.38 4.45
N ARG A 7 -0.19 3.21 4.12
CA ARG A 7 1.17 2.79 3.82
C ARG A 7 1.95 2.56 5.11
N HIS A 8 2.80 1.53 5.14
CA HIS A 8 3.71 1.27 6.27
C HIS A 8 4.60 2.47 6.61
N GLY A 9 5.10 2.53 7.84
CA GLY A 9 6.08 3.50 8.32
C GLY A 9 7.40 3.43 7.57
N GLU A 10 8.27 4.42 7.79
CA GLU A 10 9.55 4.52 7.10
C GLU A 10 10.52 3.38 7.47
N THR A 11 11.21 2.85 6.48
CA THR A 11 12.29 1.86 6.61
C THR A 11 13.63 2.49 6.22
N VAL A 12 14.75 1.83 6.53
CA VAL A 12 16.08 2.26 6.06
C VAL A 12 16.13 2.31 4.52
N TYR A 13 15.46 1.38 3.83
CA TYR A 13 15.43 1.37 2.37
C TYR A 13 14.65 2.54 1.78
N ASN A 14 13.64 3.07 2.47
CA ASN A 14 12.98 4.31 2.03
C ASN A 14 13.97 5.48 2.04
N LYS A 15 14.77 5.64 3.11
CA LYS A 15 15.80 6.68 3.21
C LYS A 15 16.87 6.55 2.13
N LEU A 16 17.28 5.33 1.85
CA LEU A 16 18.29 5.01 0.84
C LEU A 16 17.72 4.94 -0.59
N LYS A 17 16.42 5.22 -0.78
CA LYS A 17 15.72 5.13 -2.06
C LYS A 17 15.91 3.78 -2.78
N LYS A 18 15.99 2.69 -2.01
CA LYS A 18 16.16 1.33 -2.53
C LYS A 18 14.83 0.65 -2.77
N TYR A 19 14.78 -0.14 -3.83
CA TYR A 19 13.64 -1.03 -4.10
C TYR A 19 13.54 -2.08 -2.99
N GLN A 20 12.47 -2.04 -2.21
CA GLN A 20 12.29 -2.97 -1.09
C GLN A 20 11.66 -4.28 -1.55
N GLY A 21 10.67 -4.17 -2.43
CA GLY A 21 9.90 -5.31 -2.91
C GLY A 21 9.35 -6.17 -1.77
N GLN A 22 9.61 -7.46 -1.88
CA GLN A 22 9.15 -8.45 -0.90
C GLN A 22 10.24 -8.87 0.11
N GLN A 23 11.37 -8.17 0.15
CA GLN A 23 12.36 -8.38 1.19
C GLN A 23 11.84 -7.95 2.57
N GLU A 24 12.26 -8.68 3.60
CA GLU A 24 11.94 -8.39 5.00
C GLU A 24 12.86 -7.30 5.54
N ILE A 25 12.45 -6.05 5.34
CA ILE A 25 13.10 -4.86 5.86
C ILE A 25 12.24 -4.27 6.98
N PRO A 26 12.75 -4.18 8.23
CA PRO A 26 12.00 -3.61 9.35
C PRO A 26 11.83 -2.09 9.20
N LEU A 27 10.94 -1.51 9.99
CA LEU A 27 10.87 -0.07 10.16
C LEU A 27 12.21 0.46 10.69
N SER A 28 12.60 1.66 10.24
CA SER A 28 13.72 2.36 10.88
C SER A 28 13.35 2.80 12.30
N PRO A 29 14.32 3.02 13.21
CA PRO A 29 14.02 3.57 14.53
C PRO A 29 13.19 4.86 14.45
N GLU A 30 13.56 5.78 13.56
CA GLU A 30 12.86 7.03 13.34
C GLU A 30 11.46 6.81 12.72
N GLY A 31 11.34 5.82 11.80
CA GLY A 31 10.06 5.44 11.22
C GLY A 31 9.07 4.92 12.25
N ARG A 32 9.55 4.14 13.25
CA ARG A 32 8.74 3.74 14.41
C ARG A 32 8.33 4.93 15.25
N GLU A 33 9.30 5.77 15.61
CA GLU A 33 9.07 6.93 16.46
C GLU A 33 8.13 7.96 15.84
N ALA A 34 8.16 8.10 14.52
CA ALA A 34 7.27 9.01 13.79
C ALA A 34 5.81 8.58 13.83
N LEU A 35 5.51 7.28 13.93
CA LEU A 35 4.15 6.78 13.96
C LEU A 35 3.43 7.10 15.29
N ARG A 36 2.11 7.19 15.22
CA ARG A 36 1.22 7.36 16.38
C ARG A 36 -0.04 6.52 16.20
N PRO A 37 -0.72 6.12 17.29
CA PRO A 37 -2.03 5.47 17.20
C PRO A 37 -3.00 6.27 16.34
N ALA A 38 -3.83 5.56 15.56
CA ALA A 38 -4.71 6.16 14.56
C ALA A 38 -5.90 6.95 15.15
N GLY A 39 -6.13 6.87 16.48
CA GLY A 39 -7.20 7.60 17.16
C GLY A 39 -8.56 6.91 17.13
N PHE A 40 -8.66 5.73 16.55
CA PHE A 40 -9.83 4.85 16.60
C PHE A 40 -9.38 3.38 16.66
N VAL A 41 -10.28 2.48 17.05
CA VAL A 41 -9.99 1.04 17.20
C VAL A 41 -10.93 0.25 16.31
N PRO A 42 -10.43 -0.37 15.22
CA PRO A 42 -11.23 -1.27 14.40
C PRO A 42 -11.34 -2.66 15.04
N ASP A 43 -12.29 -3.49 14.60
CA ASP A 43 -12.42 -4.87 15.07
C ASP A 43 -11.21 -5.72 14.66
N GLN A 44 -10.64 -5.45 13.48
CA GLN A 44 -9.47 -6.12 12.94
C GLN A 44 -8.80 -5.26 11.86
N VAL A 45 -7.52 -5.55 11.59
CA VAL A 45 -6.73 -4.89 10.55
C VAL A 45 -6.29 -5.95 9.53
N TYR A 46 -6.59 -5.71 8.26
CA TYR A 46 -6.03 -6.49 7.16
C TYR A 46 -4.65 -5.96 6.82
N VAL A 47 -3.65 -6.82 6.79
CA VAL A 47 -2.26 -6.36 6.73
C VAL A 47 -1.46 -7.18 5.72
N SER A 48 -0.54 -6.52 5.00
CA SER A 48 0.48 -7.26 4.25
C SER A 48 1.28 -8.17 5.19
N PRO A 49 1.62 -9.40 4.80
CA PRO A 49 2.45 -10.30 5.62
C PRO A 49 3.82 -9.75 5.96
N LEU A 50 4.35 -8.79 5.18
CA LEU A 50 5.70 -8.23 5.37
C LEU A 50 5.82 -7.48 6.70
N GLY A 51 6.94 -7.72 7.41
CA GLY A 51 7.17 -7.27 8.78
C GLY A 51 6.93 -5.77 9.00
N ARG A 52 7.38 -4.91 8.06
CA ARG A 52 7.18 -3.44 8.14
C ARG A 52 5.70 -3.03 8.17
N ALA A 53 4.83 -3.73 7.45
CA ALA A 53 3.39 -3.46 7.46
C ALA A 53 2.74 -3.95 8.76
N ARG A 54 3.13 -5.14 9.23
CA ARG A 54 2.64 -5.71 10.49
C ARG A 54 3.06 -4.89 11.70
N GLU A 55 4.31 -4.44 11.73
CA GLU A 55 4.83 -3.57 12.77
C GLU A 55 4.11 -2.21 12.78
N THR A 56 3.86 -1.64 11.59
CA THR A 56 3.05 -0.42 11.46
C THR A 56 1.65 -0.63 12.02
N ALA A 57 0.98 -1.72 11.64
CA ALA A 57 -0.37 -2.02 12.13
C ALA A 57 -0.42 -2.14 13.65
N GLU A 58 0.61 -2.75 14.29
CA GLU A 58 0.69 -2.86 15.75
C GLU A 58 0.84 -1.51 16.44
N ILE A 59 1.60 -0.58 15.84
CA ILE A 59 1.77 0.77 16.40
C ILE A 59 0.50 1.61 16.23
N LEU A 60 -0.16 1.52 15.07
CA LEU A 60 -1.37 2.29 14.78
C LEU A 60 -2.59 1.78 15.55
N PHE A 61 -2.68 0.48 15.76
CA PHE A 61 -3.83 -0.23 16.34
C PHE A 61 -3.37 -1.28 17.36
N PRO A 62 -2.82 -0.84 18.53
CA PRO A 62 -2.24 -1.75 19.50
C PRO A 62 -3.22 -2.83 19.98
N GLY A 63 -2.78 -4.09 19.94
CA GLY A 63 -3.56 -5.24 20.40
C GLY A 63 -4.74 -5.62 19.51
N VAL A 64 -4.95 -4.95 18.37
CA VAL A 64 -6.01 -5.30 17.41
C VAL A 64 -5.56 -6.50 16.58
N LYS A 65 -6.49 -7.44 16.36
CA LYS A 65 -6.24 -8.64 15.55
C LYS A 65 -5.82 -8.28 14.14
N GLN A 66 -4.65 -8.78 13.71
CA GLN A 66 -4.14 -8.64 12.37
C GLN A 66 -4.48 -9.86 11.51
N ILE A 67 -5.04 -9.62 10.31
CA ILE A 67 -5.36 -10.64 9.32
C ILE A 67 -4.39 -10.49 8.14
N PRO A 68 -3.40 -11.39 7.97
CA PRO A 68 -2.46 -11.29 6.87
C PRO A 68 -3.13 -11.60 5.53
N VAL A 69 -2.86 -10.75 4.54
CA VAL A 69 -3.41 -10.84 3.18
C VAL A 69 -2.25 -10.82 2.17
N PRO A 70 -1.82 -11.96 1.64
CA PRO A 70 -0.72 -12.02 0.66
C PRO A 70 -0.98 -11.18 -0.60
N GLY A 71 -2.22 -11.04 -1.01
CA GLY A 71 -2.62 -10.28 -2.20
C GLY A 71 -2.28 -8.78 -2.14
N ILE A 72 -2.02 -8.21 -0.95
CA ILE A 72 -1.63 -6.79 -0.80
C ILE A 72 -0.14 -6.61 -0.45
N MET A 73 0.71 -7.62 -0.64
CA MET A 73 2.16 -7.46 -0.57
C MET A 73 2.65 -6.46 -1.63
N GLU A 74 3.81 -5.84 -1.37
CA GLU A 74 4.47 -4.97 -2.35
C GLU A 74 4.83 -5.76 -3.63
N MET A 75 5.06 -5.03 -4.72
CA MET A 75 5.55 -5.59 -5.97
C MET A 75 6.87 -6.34 -5.73
N CYS A 76 6.97 -7.55 -6.26
CA CYS A 76 8.23 -8.27 -6.28
C CYS A 76 9.12 -7.67 -7.39
N PHE A 77 10.17 -6.95 -6.99
CA PHE A 77 11.12 -6.36 -7.94
C PHE A 77 12.27 -7.34 -8.30
N GLY A 78 12.27 -8.55 -7.74
CA GLY A 78 13.23 -9.59 -8.06
C GLY A 78 14.68 -9.13 -7.88
N LYS A 79 15.48 -9.16 -8.95
CA LYS A 79 16.90 -8.77 -8.89
C LYS A 79 17.17 -7.30 -8.58
N PHE A 80 16.16 -6.44 -8.69
CA PHE A 80 16.31 -5.01 -8.37
C PHE A 80 16.16 -4.73 -6.87
N GLU A 81 15.67 -5.70 -6.07
CA GLU A 81 15.49 -5.51 -4.64
C GLU A 81 16.83 -5.29 -3.92
N GLY A 82 16.83 -4.32 -3.01
CA GLY A 82 18.03 -3.90 -2.26
C GLY A 82 18.95 -2.94 -3.01
N GLN A 83 18.65 -2.59 -4.25
CA GLN A 83 19.40 -1.65 -5.07
C GLN A 83 18.64 -0.33 -5.22
N SER A 84 19.35 0.79 -5.36
CA SER A 84 18.80 2.10 -5.69
C SER A 84 18.87 2.35 -7.20
N TYR A 85 18.30 3.48 -7.64
CA TYR A 85 18.47 3.93 -9.03
C TYR A 85 19.95 4.13 -9.36
N GLU A 86 20.68 4.77 -8.46
CA GLU A 86 22.11 5.05 -8.63
C GLU A 86 22.97 3.78 -8.72
N ASP A 87 22.57 2.73 -7.97
CA ASP A 87 23.26 1.42 -8.05
C ASP A 87 23.06 0.75 -9.43
N MET A 88 21.96 1.07 -10.13
CA MET A 88 21.54 0.38 -11.37
C MET A 88 21.53 1.27 -12.61
N GLU A 89 21.93 2.53 -12.53
CA GLU A 89 21.80 3.49 -13.65
C GLU A 89 22.56 3.10 -14.92
N HIS A 90 23.54 2.19 -14.79
CA HIS A 90 24.31 1.61 -15.90
C HIS A 90 23.96 0.15 -16.20
N ASP A 91 23.04 -0.48 -15.45
CA ASP A 91 22.58 -1.82 -15.76
C ASP A 91 21.62 -1.78 -16.96
N PRO A 92 22.00 -2.39 -18.11
CA PRO A 92 21.18 -2.33 -19.32
C PRO A 92 19.80 -2.96 -19.14
N VAL A 93 19.64 -3.93 -18.23
CA VAL A 93 18.35 -4.57 -17.95
C VAL A 93 17.45 -3.62 -17.18
N TYR A 94 17.99 -2.91 -16.22
CA TYR A 94 17.26 -1.91 -15.45
C TYR A 94 16.89 -0.69 -16.32
N VAL A 95 17.84 -0.20 -17.12
CA VAL A 95 17.61 0.93 -18.04
C VAL A 95 16.52 0.60 -19.06
N ASP A 96 16.53 -0.61 -19.66
CA ASP A 96 15.45 -1.05 -20.56
C ASP A 96 14.10 -1.11 -19.83
N TRP A 97 14.05 -1.65 -18.62
CA TRP A 97 12.83 -1.75 -17.82
C TRP A 97 12.24 -0.37 -17.50
N ILE A 98 13.07 0.58 -17.04
CA ILE A 98 12.65 1.96 -16.72
C ILE A 98 12.18 2.70 -17.99
N SER A 99 12.89 2.53 -19.12
CA SER A 99 12.55 3.21 -20.38
C SER A 99 11.17 2.84 -20.93
N ARG A 100 10.63 1.72 -20.47
CA ARG A 100 9.27 1.24 -20.78
C ARG A 100 8.24 1.53 -19.69
N ASP A 101 8.44 2.60 -18.89
CA ASP A 101 7.57 2.97 -17.76
C ASP A 101 7.41 1.85 -16.71
N ALA A 102 8.44 1.03 -16.54
CA ALA A 102 8.42 -0.13 -15.63
C ALA A 102 7.28 -1.14 -15.95
N LYS A 103 6.78 -1.18 -17.17
CA LYS A 103 5.68 -2.09 -17.58
C LYS A 103 6.15 -3.53 -17.79
N GLY A 104 7.44 -3.73 -18.07
CA GLY A 104 8.04 -5.05 -18.22
C GLY A 104 8.10 -5.82 -16.90
N ARG A 105 8.38 -7.13 -17.03
CA ARG A 105 8.62 -7.97 -15.85
C ARG A 105 10.03 -7.70 -15.29
N CYS A 106 10.12 -7.47 -13.98
CA CYS A 106 11.42 -7.46 -13.30
C CYS A 106 12.05 -8.85 -13.37
N PRO A 107 13.37 -8.97 -13.60
CA PRO A 107 14.04 -10.26 -13.62
C PRO A 107 13.87 -11.01 -12.28
N GLY A 108 13.19 -12.15 -12.32
CA GLY A 108 12.85 -12.92 -11.12
C GLY A 108 11.73 -12.33 -10.26
N GLY A 109 11.03 -11.30 -10.76
CA GLY A 109 9.94 -10.61 -10.06
C GLY A 109 8.65 -10.56 -10.87
N GLU A 110 7.81 -9.58 -10.56
CA GLU A 110 6.51 -9.32 -11.19
C GLU A 110 6.64 -8.26 -12.30
N SER A 111 5.71 -8.25 -13.24
CA SER A 111 5.40 -7.07 -14.06
C SER A 111 4.40 -6.16 -13.33
N LYS A 112 4.35 -4.88 -13.70
CA LYS A 112 3.34 -3.94 -13.17
C LYS A 112 1.91 -4.48 -13.38
N THR A 113 1.64 -5.12 -14.52
CA THR A 113 0.32 -5.69 -14.83
C THR A 113 -0.07 -6.81 -13.87
N GLU A 114 0.82 -7.77 -13.64
CA GLU A 114 0.54 -8.88 -12.71
C GLU A 114 0.36 -8.40 -11.28
N PHE A 115 1.22 -7.47 -10.85
CA PHE A 115 1.11 -6.82 -9.56
C PHE A 115 -0.23 -6.11 -9.39
N THR A 116 -0.61 -5.25 -10.35
CA THR A 116 -1.88 -4.51 -10.30
C THR A 116 -3.08 -5.46 -10.27
N GLN A 117 -3.09 -6.51 -11.10
CA GLN A 117 -4.17 -7.49 -11.10
C GLN A 117 -4.32 -8.18 -9.75
N ARG A 118 -3.21 -8.61 -9.13
CA ARG A 118 -3.20 -9.23 -7.80
C ARG A 118 -3.74 -8.29 -6.73
N VAL A 119 -3.30 -7.04 -6.74
CA VAL A 119 -3.75 -6.02 -5.77
C VAL A 119 -5.24 -5.72 -5.94
N VAL A 120 -5.70 -5.47 -7.16
CA VAL A 120 -7.11 -5.17 -7.43
C VAL A 120 -8.01 -6.32 -6.98
N GLN A 121 -7.64 -7.56 -7.30
CA GLN A 121 -8.39 -8.74 -6.87
C GLN A 121 -8.48 -8.83 -5.34
N ALA A 122 -7.35 -8.61 -4.65
CA ALA A 122 -7.33 -8.62 -3.18
C ALA A 122 -8.17 -7.48 -2.58
N MET A 123 -8.10 -6.28 -3.15
CA MET A 123 -8.91 -5.14 -2.72
C MET A 123 -10.41 -5.40 -2.88
N GLN A 124 -10.84 -5.96 -4.01
CA GLN A 124 -12.24 -6.32 -4.23
C GLN A 124 -12.73 -7.32 -3.18
N GLN A 125 -11.95 -8.39 -2.94
CA GLN A 125 -12.29 -9.38 -1.91
C GLN A 125 -12.39 -8.77 -0.51
N LEU A 126 -11.47 -7.87 -0.15
CA LEU A 126 -11.50 -7.18 1.14
C LEU A 126 -12.72 -6.27 1.28
N VAL A 127 -13.07 -5.53 0.24
CA VAL A 127 -14.28 -4.70 0.23
C VAL A 127 -15.53 -5.56 0.38
N GLU A 128 -15.64 -6.68 -0.34
CA GLU A 128 -16.75 -7.63 -0.21
C GLU A 128 -16.88 -8.21 1.22
N ILE A 129 -15.74 -8.45 1.89
CA ILE A 129 -15.74 -8.86 3.30
C ILE A 129 -16.25 -7.73 4.18
N GLY A 130 -15.76 -6.50 3.99
CA GLY A 130 -16.16 -5.32 4.77
C GLY A 130 -17.64 -4.97 4.60
N LEU A 131 -18.19 -5.15 3.40
CA LEU A 131 -19.60 -4.88 3.11
C LEU A 131 -20.59 -5.81 3.84
N LYS A 132 -20.11 -6.88 4.50
CA LYS A 132 -20.97 -7.69 5.38
C LYS A 132 -21.31 -6.96 6.69
N THR A 133 -20.52 -5.95 7.07
CA THR A 133 -20.72 -5.09 8.23
C THR A 133 -20.38 -3.65 7.85
N PRO A 134 -21.17 -3.00 6.96
CA PRO A 134 -20.80 -1.73 6.32
C PRO A 134 -20.74 -0.54 7.27
N GLU A 135 -21.29 -0.67 8.48
CA GLU A 135 -21.21 0.31 9.57
C GLU A 135 -19.83 0.34 10.25
N LYS A 136 -18.99 -0.67 10.01
CA LYS A 136 -17.62 -0.76 10.54
C LYS A 136 -16.60 -0.40 9.47
N PRO A 137 -15.49 0.28 9.85
CA PRO A 137 -14.45 0.60 8.89
C PRO A 137 -13.66 -0.63 8.48
N LEU A 138 -13.34 -0.74 7.19
CA LEU A 138 -12.35 -1.68 6.66
C LEU A 138 -10.97 -1.02 6.76
N VAL A 139 -10.05 -1.60 7.53
CA VAL A 139 -8.69 -1.06 7.69
C VAL A 139 -7.67 -1.97 7.05
N ILE A 140 -6.84 -1.39 6.18
CA ILE A 140 -5.81 -2.08 5.39
C ILE A 140 -4.47 -1.38 5.59
N VAL A 141 -3.44 -2.11 6.02
CA VAL A 141 -2.07 -1.60 6.11
C VAL A 141 -1.18 -2.35 5.11
N ALA A 142 -0.63 -1.61 4.15
CA ALA A 142 0.09 -2.16 3.02
C ALA A 142 1.30 -1.28 2.61
N HIS A 143 1.54 -1.12 1.32
CA HIS A 143 2.74 -0.50 0.75
C HIS A 143 2.41 0.63 -0.22
N GLY A 144 3.44 1.41 -0.60
CA GLY A 144 3.28 2.49 -1.57
C GLY A 144 2.82 1.99 -2.95
N GLY A 145 3.46 0.94 -3.45
CA GLY A 145 3.04 0.33 -4.72
C GLY A 145 1.63 -0.23 -4.66
N THR A 146 1.25 -0.87 -3.54
CA THR A 146 -0.12 -1.36 -3.34
C THR A 146 -1.15 -0.24 -3.38
N GLN A 147 -0.87 0.91 -2.73
CA GLN A 147 -1.74 2.09 -2.82
C GLN A 147 -1.86 2.60 -4.25
N MET A 148 -0.72 2.78 -4.93
CA MET A 148 -0.68 3.27 -6.30
C MET A 148 -1.46 2.36 -7.24
N ALA A 149 -1.27 1.04 -7.16
CA ALA A 149 -1.96 0.06 -8.02
C ALA A 149 -3.47 0.01 -7.76
N ALA A 150 -3.89 0.00 -6.50
CA ALA A 150 -5.30 -0.01 -6.14
C ALA A 150 -6.00 1.27 -6.59
N MET A 151 -5.38 2.43 -6.36
CA MET A 151 -6.00 3.72 -6.60
C MET A 151 -5.96 4.13 -8.09
N GLU A 152 -4.92 3.76 -8.86
CA GLU A 152 -4.93 3.95 -10.32
C GLU A 152 -6.11 3.20 -10.96
N ALA A 153 -6.37 1.97 -10.51
CA ALA A 153 -7.42 1.13 -11.07
C ALA A 153 -8.83 1.50 -10.59
N MET A 154 -8.98 1.77 -9.32
CA MET A 154 -10.28 1.86 -8.63
C MET A 154 -10.58 3.24 -8.04
N GLY A 155 -9.57 4.10 -7.83
CA GLY A 155 -9.70 5.39 -7.16
C GLY A 155 -10.54 6.41 -7.94
N ARG A 156 -11.19 7.32 -7.21
CA ARG A 156 -11.88 8.50 -7.77
C ARG A 156 -11.59 9.72 -6.90
N PRO A 157 -11.26 10.91 -7.50
CA PRO A 157 -11.12 11.12 -8.93
C PRO A 157 -10.06 10.22 -9.56
N ALA A 158 -10.09 10.03 -10.88
CA ALA A 158 -9.05 9.28 -11.58
C ALA A 158 -7.77 10.13 -11.65
N GLU A 159 -6.66 9.56 -11.22
CA GLU A 159 -5.34 10.20 -11.20
C GLU A 159 -4.28 9.22 -11.70
N ASP A 160 -3.12 9.76 -12.09
CA ASP A 160 -1.99 8.95 -12.51
C ASP A 160 -1.43 8.09 -11.35
N TYR A 161 -0.84 6.94 -11.68
CA TYR A 161 -0.29 5.97 -10.76
C TYR A 161 0.55 6.60 -9.63
N TYR A 162 1.53 7.43 -9.99
CA TYR A 162 2.45 8.02 -9.00
C TYR A 162 1.81 9.11 -8.13
N SER A 163 0.70 9.72 -8.58
CA SER A 163 -0.08 10.68 -7.79
C SER A 163 -0.68 10.05 -6.53
N TRP A 164 -0.82 8.73 -6.51
CA TRP A 164 -1.33 7.96 -5.37
C TRP A 164 -0.26 7.46 -4.40
N CYS A 165 0.98 7.93 -4.51
CA CYS A 165 2.05 7.55 -3.59
C CYS A 165 2.00 8.38 -2.30
N ALA A 166 1.30 7.89 -1.28
CA ALA A 166 1.29 8.54 0.03
C ALA A 166 2.67 8.47 0.71
N PRO A 167 3.01 9.45 1.57
CA PRO A 167 4.17 9.34 2.47
C PRO A 167 4.07 8.13 3.40
N ASN A 168 5.18 7.70 3.98
CA ASN A 168 5.21 6.61 4.94
C ASN A 168 4.34 6.93 6.18
N GLY A 169 3.53 5.97 6.63
CA GLY A 169 2.57 6.15 7.72
C GLY A 169 1.32 6.95 7.34
N CYS A 170 1.17 7.32 6.06
CA CYS A 170 0.00 8.05 5.55
C CYS A 170 -0.78 7.20 4.55
N GLY A 171 -1.94 7.68 4.12
CA GLY A 171 -2.80 6.97 3.18
C GLY A 171 -4.12 7.67 2.93
N TYR A 172 -5.14 6.89 2.70
CA TYR A 172 -6.44 7.37 2.24
C TYR A 172 -7.58 6.82 3.09
N ARG A 173 -8.52 7.69 3.43
CA ARG A 173 -9.88 7.27 3.77
C ARG A 173 -10.73 7.37 2.50
N LEU A 174 -11.33 6.25 2.14
CA LEU A 174 -12.13 6.06 0.94
C LEU A 174 -13.55 5.71 1.38
N THR A 175 -14.54 5.99 0.54
CA THR A 175 -15.92 5.59 0.80
C THR A 175 -16.38 4.61 -0.26
N VAL A 176 -17.05 3.55 0.18
CA VAL A 176 -17.67 2.57 -0.73
C VAL A 176 -19.18 2.61 -0.53
N ASP A 177 -19.88 2.82 -1.63
CA ASP A 177 -21.33 2.71 -1.70
C ASP A 177 -21.69 1.24 -1.94
N PRO A 178 -22.41 0.59 -0.99
CA PRO A 178 -22.73 -0.84 -1.11
C PRO A 178 -23.62 -1.16 -2.32
N GLU A 179 -24.55 -0.26 -2.68
CA GLU A 179 -25.49 -0.48 -3.78
C GLU A 179 -24.76 -0.40 -5.13
N LYS A 180 -23.90 0.60 -5.30
CA LYS A 180 -23.05 0.75 -6.48
C LYS A 180 -22.08 -0.42 -6.63
N TRP A 181 -21.47 -0.83 -5.52
CA TRP A 181 -20.57 -1.99 -5.55
C TRP A 181 -21.28 -3.26 -5.98
N ALA A 182 -22.48 -3.51 -5.44
CA ALA A 182 -23.31 -4.65 -5.84
C ALA A 182 -23.77 -4.57 -7.31
N ALA A 183 -23.91 -3.37 -7.86
CA ALA A 183 -24.20 -3.14 -9.27
C ALA A 183 -22.97 -3.28 -10.21
N GLY A 184 -21.78 -3.62 -9.64
CA GLY A 184 -20.55 -3.84 -10.40
C GLY A 184 -19.67 -2.59 -10.56
N GLU A 185 -20.02 -1.46 -9.93
CA GLU A 185 -19.19 -0.26 -9.89
C GLU A 185 -18.12 -0.40 -8.79
N HIS A 186 -17.05 -1.13 -9.09
CA HIS A 186 -15.95 -1.38 -8.14
C HIS A 186 -15.00 -0.18 -8.07
N ILE A 187 -15.46 0.93 -7.51
CA ILE A 187 -14.71 2.17 -7.34
C ILE A 187 -14.46 2.50 -5.87
N LEU A 188 -13.37 3.23 -5.62
CA LEU A 188 -12.92 3.67 -4.29
C LEU A 188 -12.82 5.21 -4.26
N PRO A 189 -13.95 5.93 -4.07
CA PRO A 189 -13.94 7.39 -3.98
C PRO A 189 -13.10 7.89 -2.80
N LEU A 190 -12.19 8.83 -3.08
CA LEU A 190 -11.39 9.50 -2.07
C LEU A 190 -12.28 10.42 -1.21
N ALA A 191 -12.33 10.17 0.09
CA ALA A 191 -12.96 11.05 1.05
C ALA A 191 -11.95 11.99 1.70
N GLU A 192 -10.76 11.46 2.06
CA GLU A 192 -9.75 12.22 2.79
C GLU A 192 -8.36 11.61 2.63
N LYS A 193 -7.32 12.46 2.58
CA LYS A 193 -5.92 12.06 2.78
C LYS A 193 -5.65 12.03 4.29
N ILE A 194 -5.09 10.95 4.79
CA ILE A 194 -4.87 10.72 6.22
C ILE A 194 -3.39 10.48 6.54
N CYS A 195 -2.95 10.88 7.72
CA CYS A 195 -1.62 10.59 8.23
C CYS A 195 -1.67 10.14 9.69
N CYS A 196 -1.02 9.00 9.96
CA CYS A 196 -0.83 8.44 11.29
C CYS A 196 0.59 8.69 11.80
N THR A 197 1.13 9.89 11.55
CA THR A 197 2.45 10.34 12.01
C THR A 197 2.33 11.53 12.95
N LYS A 198 3.35 11.72 13.82
CA LYS A 198 3.42 12.85 14.75
C LYS A 198 3.59 14.21 14.04
N GLN A 199 4.20 14.19 12.87
CA GLN A 199 4.35 15.37 12.03
C GLN A 199 3.19 15.44 11.02
N ALA A 200 2.58 16.61 10.88
CA ALA A 200 1.59 16.84 9.83
C ALA A 200 2.31 16.85 8.47
N HIS A 201 1.89 15.96 7.58
CA HIS A 201 2.28 16.00 6.18
C HIS A 201 1.13 16.60 5.35
N THR A 202 1.40 17.71 4.69
CA THR A 202 0.58 18.20 3.57
C THR A 202 1.13 17.57 2.28
N TRP A 203 0.36 16.72 1.62
CA TRP A 203 0.74 16.00 0.40
C TRP A 203 -0.45 15.80 -0.55
#